data_9ad0c15d84fa9d1067c6e7585b5a1e0c
#
_entry.id   9ad0c15d84fa9d1067c6e7585b5a1e0c
#
_cell.length_a   1.000
_cell.length_b   1.000
_cell.length_c   1.000
_cell.angle_alpha   90.00
_cell.angle_beta   90.00
_cell.angle_gamma   90.00
#
_symmetry.space_group_name_H-M   'P 1'
#
loop_
_entity.id
_entity.type
_entity.pdbx_description
1 polymer ?
#
loop_
_entity_poly.entity_id
_entity_poly.type
_entity_poly.pdbx_seq_one_letter_code
_entity_poly.pdbx_strand_id
1 'polypeptide(L)'
;LPIFLLMLFAFVAVIMSYYFLALQGKSVGTLLYVLFYSILGMGGSYLVAWYGIRINTYANSRTAFASLHGKPWNVVDIPLRAGMSVGLFLISLELVMMVIILLFVPREIVGICFLGFAIGESLGASVLRIAGGIFTKIADIGSDLMKIVFNVKEDDPRNPGVIADCTGDNAGDSVGPTADGFETYGVTGVALITDRKSVV
;
A
#
# COMPACT_ATOMS: atom_id res chain seq x y z
N LEU A 1 -4.56 -3.28 14.30
CA LEU A 1 -4.18 -2.49 13.12
C LEU A 1 -5.07 -1.23 12.92
N PRO A 2 -6.43 -1.30 12.86
CA PRO A 2 -7.26 -0.12 12.62
C PRO A 2 -7.13 0.96 13.69
N ILE A 3 -7.00 0.58 14.96
CA ILE A 3 -6.78 1.54 16.06
C ILE A 3 -5.45 2.27 15.90
N PHE A 4 -4.37 1.55 15.56
CA PHE A 4 -3.06 2.14 15.32
C PHE A 4 -3.08 3.13 14.15
N LEU A 5 -3.71 2.75 13.03
CA LEU A 5 -3.88 3.63 11.87
C LEU A 5 -4.67 4.90 12.24
N LEU A 6 -5.74 4.75 13.01
CA LEU A 6 -6.56 5.88 13.45
C LEU A 6 -5.79 6.82 14.38
N MET A 7 -5.01 6.28 15.32
CA MET A 7 -4.16 7.07 16.21
C MET A 7 -3.06 7.82 15.43
N LEU A 8 -2.41 7.14 14.48
CA LEU A 8 -1.38 7.75 13.64
C LEU A 8 -1.97 8.86 12.76
N PHE A 9 -3.12 8.61 12.14
CA PHE A 9 -3.83 9.62 11.36
C PHE A 9 -4.26 10.81 12.23
N ALA A 10 -4.80 10.57 13.41
CA ALA A 10 -5.16 11.64 14.34
C ALA A 10 -3.96 12.48 14.74
N PHE A 11 -2.82 11.87 15.03
CA PHE A 11 -1.58 12.58 15.36
C PHE A 11 -1.10 13.46 14.19
N VAL A 12 -1.08 12.92 12.98
CA VAL A 12 -0.69 13.70 11.80
C VAL A 12 -1.71 14.80 11.49
N ALA A 13 -3.01 14.54 11.67
CA ALA A 13 -4.05 15.54 11.50
C ALA A 13 -3.88 16.72 12.48
N VAL A 14 -3.46 16.46 13.72
CA VAL A 14 -3.14 17.51 14.70
C VAL A 14 -1.94 18.35 14.25
N ILE A 15 -0.87 17.69 13.78
CA ILE A 15 0.33 18.39 13.27
C ILE A 15 -0.04 19.24 12.05
N MET A 16 -0.80 18.68 11.09
CA MET A 16 -1.25 19.42 9.91
C MET A 16 -2.13 20.60 10.28
N SER A 17 -3.03 20.42 11.26
CA SER A 17 -3.89 21.52 11.75
C SER A 17 -3.06 22.65 12.35
N TYR A 18 -2.10 22.31 13.18
CA TYR A 18 -1.18 23.30 13.74
C TYR A 18 -0.38 24.02 12.64
N TYR A 19 0.19 23.28 11.70
CA TYR A 19 0.98 23.84 10.61
C TYR A 19 0.17 24.79 9.73
N PHE A 20 -1.00 24.38 9.27
CA PHE A 20 -1.81 25.18 8.34
C PHE A 20 -2.53 26.34 9.01
N LEU A 21 -3.07 26.16 10.21
CA LEU A 21 -3.81 27.20 10.90
C LEU A 21 -2.90 28.19 11.65
N ALA A 22 -1.94 27.66 12.43
CA ALA A 22 -1.13 28.51 13.29
C ALA A 22 0.08 29.13 12.57
N LEU A 23 0.79 28.33 11.73
CA LEU A 23 2.01 28.81 11.08
C LEU A 23 1.73 29.46 9.72
N GLN A 24 0.81 28.96 8.93
CA GLN A 24 0.49 29.49 7.61
C GLN A 24 -0.73 30.42 7.58
N GLY A 25 -1.51 30.50 8.64
CA GLY A 25 -2.70 31.36 8.71
C GLY A 25 -3.77 31.02 7.66
N LYS A 26 -3.83 29.75 7.21
CA LYS A 26 -4.82 29.30 6.23
C LYS A 26 -6.21 29.13 6.87
N SER A 27 -7.25 29.20 6.06
CA SER A 27 -8.62 29.02 6.55
C SER A 27 -8.90 27.57 6.99
N VAL A 28 -9.85 27.41 7.90
CA VAL A 28 -10.35 26.09 8.31
C VAL A 28 -10.87 25.28 7.11
N GLY A 29 -11.49 25.95 6.13
CA GLY A 29 -11.94 25.32 4.89
C GLY A 29 -10.78 24.66 4.12
N THR A 30 -9.65 25.36 3.98
CA THR A 30 -8.44 24.79 3.34
C THR A 30 -7.94 23.56 4.09
N LEU A 31 -7.92 23.59 5.42
CA LEU A 31 -7.53 22.45 6.23
C LEU A 31 -8.43 21.24 6.01
N LEU A 32 -9.75 21.44 5.93
CA LEU A 32 -10.70 20.36 5.66
C LEU A 32 -10.44 19.70 4.29
N TYR A 33 -10.14 20.48 3.26
CA TYR A 33 -9.73 19.94 1.95
C TYR A 33 -8.47 19.07 2.08
N VAL A 34 -7.44 19.55 2.76
CA VAL A 34 -6.18 18.81 2.93
C VAL A 34 -6.41 17.49 3.66
N LEU A 35 -7.17 17.50 4.75
CA LEU A 35 -7.49 16.28 5.50
C LEU A 35 -8.35 15.31 4.68
N PHE A 36 -9.30 15.81 3.91
CA PHE A 36 -10.11 14.97 3.02
C PHE A 36 -9.24 14.26 1.98
N TYR A 37 -8.32 14.97 1.33
CA TYR A 37 -7.42 14.36 0.35
C TYR A 37 -6.38 13.44 1.01
N SER A 38 -5.99 13.67 2.26
CA SER A 38 -5.16 12.71 3.02
C SER A 38 -5.90 11.39 3.26
N ILE A 39 -7.18 11.44 3.58
CA ILE A 39 -8.00 10.22 3.72
C ILE A 39 -8.12 9.49 2.39
N LEU A 40 -8.30 10.22 1.28
CA LEU A 40 -8.35 9.62 -0.05
C LEU A 40 -7.03 8.96 -0.44
N GLY A 41 -5.89 9.60 -0.18
CA GLY A 41 -4.56 9.02 -0.43
C GLY A 41 -4.34 7.74 0.35
N MET A 42 -4.68 7.74 1.65
CA MET A 42 -4.61 6.55 2.49
C MET A 42 -5.53 5.43 1.98
N GLY A 43 -6.75 5.79 1.54
CA GLY A 43 -7.70 4.85 0.92
C GLY A 43 -7.16 4.25 -0.37
N GLY A 44 -6.46 5.03 -1.19
CA GLY A 44 -5.78 4.58 -2.41
C GLY A 44 -4.72 3.52 -2.12
N SER A 45 -3.81 3.78 -1.19
CA SER A 45 -2.80 2.81 -0.74
C SER A 45 -3.42 1.50 -0.27
N TYR A 46 -4.50 1.59 0.51
CA TYR A 46 -5.21 0.42 1.00
C TYR A 46 -5.89 -0.38 -0.13
N LEU A 47 -6.52 0.32 -1.08
CA LEU A 47 -7.20 -0.30 -2.21
C LEU A 47 -6.23 -1.06 -3.12
N VAL A 48 -5.08 -0.45 -3.42
CA VAL A 48 -4.04 -1.08 -4.25
C VAL A 48 -3.45 -2.30 -3.55
N ALA A 49 -3.15 -2.21 -2.26
CA ALA A 49 -2.65 -3.33 -1.48
C ALA A 49 -3.68 -4.48 -1.41
N TRP A 50 -4.95 -4.17 -1.20
CA TRP A 50 -6.03 -5.16 -1.20
C TRP A 50 -6.16 -5.88 -2.54
N TYR A 51 -6.08 -5.15 -3.65
CA TYR A 51 -6.10 -5.72 -4.99
C TYR A 51 -4.87 -6.60 -5.23
N GLY A 52 -3.68 -6.10 -4.87
CA GLY A 52 -2.40 -6.81 -5.01
C GLY A 52 -2.39 -8.15 -4.28
N ILE A 53 -2.82 -8.18 -3.01
CA ILE A 53 -2.92 -9.43 -2.23
C ILE A 53 -3.80 -10.44 -2.97
N ARG A 54 -4.98 -10.03 -3.42
CA ARG A 54 -5.91 -10.95 -4.08
C ARG A 54 -5.35 -11.53 -5.38
N ILE A 55 -4.82 -10.68 -6.24
CA ILE A 55 -4.28 -11.11 -7.53
C ILE A 55 -3.07 -12.01 -7.33
N ASN A 56 -2.15 -11.66 -6.43
CA ASN A 56 -0.95 -12.45 -6.19
C ASN A 56 -1.26 -13.80 -5.52
N THR A 57 -2.21 -13.84 -4.61
CA THR A 57 -2.66 -15.11 -4.00
C THR A 57 -3.25 -16.05 -5.05
N TYR A 58 -4.08 -15.55 -5.97
CA TYR A 58 -4.59 -16.35 -7.08
C TYR A 58 -3.47 -16.77 -8.06
N ALA A 59 -2.53 -15.89 -8.36
CA ALA A 59 -1.41 -16.18 -9.23
C ALA A 59 -0.51 -17.27 -8.65
N ASN A 60 -0.21 -17.22 -7.35
CA ASN A 60 0.62 -18.21 -6.66
C ASN A 60 0.04 -19.63 -6.76
N SER A 61 -1.24 -19.79 -6.44
CA SER A 61 -1.89 -21.11 -6.55
C SER A 61 -1.86 -21.65 -7.98
N ARG A 62 -2.14 -20.78 -8.97
CA ARG A 62 -2.09 -21.17 -10.40
C ARG A 62 -0.67 -21.52 -10.85
N THR A 63 0.33 -20.78 -10.39
CA THR A 63 1.75 -21.05 -10.70
C THR A 63 2.18 -22.40 -10.12
N ALA A 64 1.79 -22.69 -8.87
CA ALA A 64 2.06 -23.96 -8.23
C ALA A 64 1.47 -25.14 -9.02
N PHE A 65 0.21 -25.06 -9.45
CA PHE A 65 -0.41 -26.10 -10.29
C PHE A 65 0.22 -26.16 -11.69
N ALA A 66 0.60 -25.02 -12.28
CA ALA A 66 1.25 -25.00 -13.59
C ALA A 66 2.62 -25.67 -13.57
N SER A 67 3.34 -25.62 -12.45
CA SER A 67 4.64 -26.27 -12.28
C SER A 67 4.55 -27.80 -12.41
N LEU A 68 3.42 -28.39 -12.00
CA LEU A 68 3.16 -29.83 -12.11
C LEU A 68 3.01 -30.32 -13.57
N HIS A 69 2.68 -29.39 -14.48
CA HIS A 69 2.51 -29.75 -15.90
C HIS A 69 3.81 -29.70 -16.73
N GLY A 70 4.95 -29.35 -16.12
CA GLY A 70 6.26 -29.38 -16.73
C GLY A 70 6.51 -28.42 -17.90
N LYS A 71 5.65 -27.39 -18.05
CA LYS A 71 5.81 -26.33 -19.07
C LYS A 71 6.38 -25.06 -18.41
N PRO A 72 7.69 -24.77 -18.55
CA PRO A 72 8.34 -23.67 -17.82
C PRO A 72 7.74 -22.30 -18.17
N TRP A 73 7.27 -22.11 -19.39
CA TRP A 73 6.68 -20.82 -19.80
C TRP A 73 5.44 -20.44 -18.99
N ASN A 74 4.56 -21.37 -18.72
CA ASN A 74 3.34 -21.08 -17.95
C ASN A 74 3.65 -20.68 -16.51
N VAL A 75 4.73 -21.21 -15.93
CA VAL A 75 5.17 -20.89 -14.57
C VAL A 75 5.66 -19.43 -14.47
N VAL A 76 6.25 -18.92 -15.55
CA VAL A 76 6.74 -17.51 -15.60
C VAL A 76 5.63 -16.55 -16.05
N ASP A 77 4.80 -16.93 -17.01
CA ASP A 77 3.77 -16.07 -17.59
C ASP A 77 2.68 -15.67 -16.57
N ILE A 78 2.28 -16.59 -15.69
CA ILE A 78 1.22 -16.34 -14.70
C ILE A 78 1.61 -15.22 -13.72
N PRO A 79 2.74 -15.29 -13.00
CA PRO A 79 3.13 -14.22 -12.07
C PRO A 79 3.47 -12.91 -12.79
N LEU A 80 4.01 -12.99 -14.01
CA LEU A 80 4.30 -11.81 -14.81
C LEU A 80 3.02 -11.03 -15.14
N ARG A 81 1.97 -11.70 -15.59
CA ARG A 81 0.67 -11.08 -15.89
C ARG A 81 0.01 -10.55 -14.62
N ALA A 82 0.14 -11.25 -13.50
CA ALA A 82 -0.36 -10.78 -12.22
C ALA A 82 0.31 -9.46 -11.81
N GLY A 83 1.64 -9.40 -11.85
CA GLY A 83 2.40 -8.20 -11.54
C GLY A 83 2.08 -7.04 -12.48
N MET A 84 1.97 -7.29 -13.79
CA MET A 84 1.54 -6.28 -14.76
C MET A 84 0.13 -5.74 -14.45
N SER A 85 -0.81 -6.61 -14.10
CA SER A 85 -2.17 -6.20 -13.72
C SER A 85 -2.19 -5.29 -12.51
N VAL A 86 -1.42 -5.62 -11.47
CA VAL A 86 -1.30 -4.80 -10.25
C VAL A 86 -0.64 -3.46 -10.57
N GLY A 87 0.46 -3.47 -11.35
CA GLY A 87 1.16 -2.26 -11.74
C GLY A 87 0.31 -1.31 -12.59
N LEU A 88 -0.42 -1.84 -13.57
CA LEU A 88 -1.34 -1.02 -14.37
C LEU A 88 -2.49 -0.46 -13.55
N PHE A 89 -3.06 -1.24 -12.64
CA PHE A 89 -4.10 -0.77 -11.73
C PHE A 89 -3.61 0.38 -10.84
N LEU A 90 -2.43 0.21 -10.26
CA LEU A 90 -1.76 1.20 -9.41
C LEU A 90 -1.59 2.54 -10.14
N ILE A 91 -0.95 2.51 -11.32
CA ILE A 91 -0.69 3.72 -12.12
C ILE A 91 -2.00 4.36 -12.58
N SER A 92 -2.97 3.56 -13.00
CA SER A 92 -4.26 4.08 -13.45
C SER A 92 -5.05 4.75 -12.33
N LEU A 93 -5.06 4.13 -11.14
CA LEU A 93 -5.71 4.71 -9.97
C LEU A 93 -5.08 6.05 -9.59
N GLU A 94 -3.76 6.10 -9.55
CA GLU A 94 -2.99 7.30 -9.23
C GLU A 94 -3.29 8.44 -10.20
N LEU A 95 -3.23 8.16 -11.52
CA LEU A 95 -3.54 9.16 -12.54
C LEU A 95 -4.97 9.67 -12.43
N VAL A 96 -5.94 8.79 -12.18
CA VAL A 96 -7.34 9.18 -11.98
C VAL A 96 -7.49 10.10 -10.78
N MET A 97 -6.85 9.77 -9.66
CA MET A 97 -6.89 10.58 -8.44
C MET A 97 -6.26 11.96 -8.67
N MET A 98 -5.09 12.02 -9.33
CA MET A 98 -4.45 13.29 -9.69
C MET A 98 -5.32 14.15 -10.60
N VAL A 99 -5.95 13.56 -11.62
CA VAL A 99 -6.86 14.28 -12.53
C VAL A 99 -8.08 14.81 -11.77
N ILE A 100 -8.66 14.02 -10.85
CA ILE A 100 -9.77 14.47 -10.02
C ILE A 100 -9.35 15.69 -9.18
N ILE A 101 -8.20 15.67 -8.54
CA ILE A 101 -7.68 16.80 -7.77
C ILE A 101 -7.53 18.04 -8.68
N LEU A 102 -6.96 17.89 -9.87
CA LEU A 102 -6.73 19.00 -10.80
C LEU A 102 -8.02 19.61 -11.34
N LEU A 103 -9.08 18.81 -11.53
CA LEU A 103 -10.34 19.26 -12.12
C LEU A 103 -11.29 19.89 -11.08
N PHE A 104 -11.34 19.33 -9.87
CA PHE A 104 -12.36 19.70 -8.87
C PHE A 104 -11.85 20.64 -7.77
N VAL A 105 -10.53 20.78 -7.61
CA VAL A 105 -9.96 21.65 -6.58
C VAL A 105 -9.64 23.04 -7.17
N PRO A 106 -9.98 24.13 -6.47
CA PRO A 106 -9.59 25.48 -6.87
C PRO A 106 -8.07 25.62 -7.04
N ARG A 107 -7.63 26.29 -8.09
CA ARG A 107 -6.20 26.42 -8.45
C ARG A 107 -5.31 26.97 -7.32
N GLU A 108 -5.87 27.79 -6.46
CA GLU A 108 -5.15 28.42 -5.34
C GLU A 108 -4.73 27.44 -4.26
N ILE A 109 -5.47 26.34 -4.08
CA ILE A 109 -5.26 25.35 -3.01
C ILE A 109 -4.87 23.97 -3.53
N VAL A 110 -4.85 23.78 -4.86
CA VAL A 110 -4.52 22.50 -5.51
C VAL A 110 -3.19 21.92 -5.01
N GLY A 111 -2.13 22.74 -4.92
CA GLY A 111 -0.83 22.28 -4.46
C GLY A 111 -0.83 21.78 -3.00
N ILE A 112 -1.64 22.43 -2.16
CA ILE A 112 -1.80 22.03 -0.76
C ILE A 112 -2.61 20.73 -0.66
N CYS A 113 -3.62 20.54 -1.52
CA CYS A 113 -4.40 19.31 -1.58
C CYS A 113 -3.56 18.13 -2.07
N PHE A 114 -2.69 18.34 -3.05
CA PHE A 114 -1.71 17.34 -3.46
C PHE A 114 -0.76 16.94 -2.34
N LEU A 115 -0.29 17.92 -1.56
CA LEU A 115 0.54 17.61 -0.37
C LEU A 115 -0.23 16.76 0.64
N GLY A 116 -1.51 17.10 0.89
CA GLY A 116 -2.38 16.29 1.75
C GLY A 116 -2.53 14.86 1.24
N PHE A 117 -2.80 14.71 -0.06
CA PHE A 117 -2.93 13.43 -0.71
C PHE A 117 -1.65 12.58 -0.56
N ALA A 118 -0.48 13.14 -0.88
CA ALA A 118 0.81 12.46 -0.73
C ALA A 118 1.11 12.04 0.72
N ILE A 119 0.79 12.89 1.70
CA ILE A 119 0.93 12.53 3.13
C ILE A 119 0.02 11.35 3.47
N GLY A 120 -1.21 11.32 2.96
CA GLY A 120 -2.14 10.22 3.17
C GLY A 120 -1.64 8.90 2.59
N GLU A 121 -1.11 8.92 1.37
CA GLU A 121 -0.49 7.76 0.73
C GLU A 121 0.67 7.21 1.54
N SER A 122 1.57 8.10 1.96
CA SER A 122 2.75 7.76 2.75
C SER A 122 2.38 7.13 4.10
N LEU A 123 1.35 7.67 4.77
CA LEU A 123 0.80 7.09 6.00
C LEU A 123 0.23 5.69 5.75
N GLY A 124 -0.61 5.54 4.73
CA GLY A 124 -1.21 4.27 4.34
C GLY A 124 -0.15 3.22 4.03
N ALA A 125 0.82 3.56 3.19
CA ALA A 125 1.92 2.69 2.80
C ALA A 125 2.79 2.28 4.00
N SER A 126 3.13 3.21 4.89
CA SER A 126 3.94 2.91 6.08
C SER A 126 3.26 1.90 7.00
N VAL A 127 1.95 2.08 7.27
CA VAL A 127 1.18 1.14 8.11
C VAL A 127 1.05 -0.23 7.44
N LEU A 128 0.83 -0.26 6.14
CA LEU A 128 0.70 -1.51 5.37
C LEU A 128 2.03 -2.28 5.35
N ARG A 129 3.18 -1.59 5.16
CA ARG A 129 4.52 -2.21 5.23
C ARG A 129 4.78 -2.84 6.60
N ILE A 130 4.49 -2.11 7.67
CA ILE A 130 4.65 -2.63 9.05
C ILE A 130 3.74 -3.84 9.26
N ALA A 131 2.49 -3.76 8.84
CA ALA A 131 1.53 -4.84 8.98
C ALA A 131 1.94 -6.09 8.20
N GLY A 132 2.38 -5.94 6.96
CA GLY A 132 2.90 -7.04 6.12
C GLY A 132 4.09 -7.73 6.77
N GLY A 133 5.11 -6.96 7.17
CA GLY A 133 6.30 -7.51 7.82
C GLY A 133 6.02 -8.21 9.15
N ILE A 134 5.12 -7.67 9.98
CA ILE A 134 4.71 -8.32 11.23
C ILE A 134 3.96 -9.63 10.95
N PHE A 135 3.05 -9.63 9.95
CA PHE A 135 2.26 -10.81 9.62
C PHE A 135 3.13 -11.98 9.17
N THR A 136 4.09 -11.72 8.28
CA THR A 136 5.10 -12.69 7.84
C THR A 136 5.89 -13.24 9.02
N LYS A 137 6.41 -12.36 9.89
CA LYS A 137 7.23 -12.81 11.01
C LYS A 137 6.47 -13.59 12.09
N ILE A 138 5.21 -13.27 12.33
CA ILE A 138 4.39 -14.05 13.27
C ILE A 138 4.13 -15.47 12.75
N ALA A 139 3.88 -15.60 11.45
CA ALA A 139 3.67 -16.89 10.81
C ALA A 139 4.93 -17.77 10.85
N ASP A 140 6.08 -17.19 10.50
CA ASP A 140 7.41 -17.80 10.56
C ASP A 140 7.73 -18.33 11.98
N ILE A 141 7.59 -17.48 13.00
CA ILE A 141 7.79 -17.87 14.40
C ILE A 141 6.84 -19.01 14.82
N GLY A 142 5.59 -18.98 14.36
CA GLY A 142 4.61 -20.03 14.63
C GLY A 142 5.02 -21.37 14.02
N SER A 143 5.53 -21.37 12.80
CA SER A 143 6.05 -22.54 12.10
C SER A 143 7.30 -23.13 12.81
N ASP A 144 8.23 -22.27 13.18
CA ASP A 144 9.44 -22.66 13.92
C ASP A 144 9.12 -23.23 15.32
N LEU A 145 8.13 -22.68 16.02
CA LEU A 145 7.71 -23.20 17.29
C LEU A 145 7.17 -24.64 17.20
N MET A 146 6.43 -24.96 16.15
CA MET A 146 5.97 -26.32 15.87
C MET A 146 7.12 -27.29 15.67
N LYS A 147 8.18 -26.86 15.00
CA LYS A 147 9.41 -27.63 14.79
C LYS A 147 10.12 -27.94 16.15
N ILE A 148 10.22 -26.94 17.00
CA ILE A 148 10.94 -27.06 18.29
C ILE A 148 10.11 -27.88 19.30
N VAL A 149 8.83 -27.59 19.45
CA VAL A 149 7.98 -28.18 20.49
C VAL A 149 7.51 -29.58 20.14
N PHE A 150 7.16 -29.81 18.88
CA PHE A 150 6.56 -31.06 18.43
C PHE A 150 7.50 -31.93 17.58
N ASN A 151 8.75 -31.52 17.37
CA ASN A 151 9.71 -32.20 16.48
C ASN A 151 9.15 -32.48 15.06
N VAL A 152 8.24 -31.67 14.60
CA VAL A 152 7.69 -31.73 13.25
C VAL A 152 8.59 -30.90 12.34
N LYS A 153 9.04 -31.47 11.21
CA LYS A 153 9.88 -30.74 10.26
C LYS A 153 9.13 -29.51 9.72
N GLU A 154 9.88 -28.47 9.42
CA GLU A 154 9.34 -27.21 8.86
C GLU A 154 8.48 -27.46 7.63
N ASP A 155 8.97 -28.28 6.70
CA ASP A 155 8.27 -28.63 5.43
C ASP A 155 7.30 -29.82 5.56
N ASP A 156 6.99 -30.29 6.75
CA ASP A 156 6.10 -31.43 6.94
C ASP A 156 4.64 -31.00 6.68
N PRO A 157 3.94 -31.66 5.73
CA PRO A 157 2.55 -31.30 5.41
C PRO A 157 1.57 -31.44 6.57
N ARG A 158 1.97 -32.08 7.67
CA ARG A 158 1.21 -32.16 8.92
C ARG A 158 1.42 -30.94 9.83
N ASN A 159 2.39 -30.09 9.51
CA ASN A 159 2.62 -28.86 10.27
C ASN A 159 1.65 -27.76 9.77
N PRO A 160 0.64 -27.36 10.55
CA PRO A 160 -0.27 -26.30 10.14
C PRO A 160 0.44 -24.93 10.03
N GLY A 161 1.62 -24.78 10.68
CA GLY A 161 2.45 -23.59 10.57
C GLY A 161 2.95 -23.34 9.15
N VAL A 162 3.22 -24.38 8.37
CA VAL A 162 3.65 -24.26 6.97
C VAL A 162 2.61 -23.53 6.11
N ILE A 163 1.32 -23.84 6.29
CA ILE A 163 0.24 -23.17 5.55
C ILE A 163 0.14 -21.72 5.98
N ALA A 164 0.26 -21.45 7.27
CA ALA A 164 0.21 -20.10 7.82
C ALA A 164 1.39 -19.27 7.35
N ASP A 165 2.58 -19.86 7.30
CA ASP A 165 3.84 -19.23 6.86
C ASP A 165 3.79 -18.89 5.35
N CYS A 166 3.49 -19.87 4.50
CA CYS A 166 3.31 -19.63 3.06
C CYS A 166 2.23 -18.59 2.76
N THR A 167 1.14 -18.55 3.54
CA THR A 167 0.07 -17.56 3.39
C THR A 167 0.53 -16.20 3.87
N GLY A 168 1.26 -16.15 4.98
CA GLY A 168 1.84 -14.94 5.57
C GLY A 168 2.83 -14.28 4.63
N ASP A 169 3.75 -15.04 4.09
CA ASP A 169 4.72 -14.55 3.11
C ASP A 169 4.04 -14.00 1.86
N ASN A 170 3.12 -14.77 1.28
CA ASN A 170 2.40 -14.34 0.09
C ASN A 170 1.64 -13.01 0.31
N ALA A 171 0.97 -12.87 1.44
CA ALA A 171 0.26 -11.63 1.79
C ALA A 171 1.24 -10.49 2.12
N GLY A 172 2.26 -10.75 2.93
CA GLY A 172 3.25 -9.77 3.37
C GLY A 172 4.06 -9.20 2.22
N ASP A 173 4.57 -10.05 1.36
CA ASP A 173 5.39 -9.66 0.21
C ASP A 173 4.58 -8.94 -0.87
N SER A 174 3.26 -9.16 -0.92
CA SER A 174 2.38 -8.43 -1.83
C SER A 174 2.02 -7.04 -1.32
N VAL A 175 1.81 -6.88 -0.01
CA VAL A 175 1.34 -5.62 0.59
C VAL A 175 2.42 -4.53 0.53
N GLY A 176 3.65 -4.86 0.91
CA GLY A 176 4.76 -3.92 0.96
C GLY A 176 5.03 -3.26 -0.39
N PRO A 177 5.41 -4.03 -1.42
CA PRO A 177 5.75 -3.49 -2.73
C PRO A 177 4.61 -2.77 -3.44
N THR A 178 3.36 -3.22 -3.29
CA THR A 178 2.21 -2.54 -3.93
C THR A 178 1.91 -1.20 -3.30
N ALA A 179 1.92 -1.11 -1.98
CA ALA A 179 1.72 0.14 -1.26
C ALA A 179 2.88 1.12 -1.49
N ASP A 180 4.12 0.61 -1.53
CA ASP A 180 5.33 1.37 -1.79
C ASP A 180 5.36 1.92 -3.24
N GLY A 181 4.96 1.11 -4.19
CA GLY A 181 4.82 1.53 -5.59
C GLY A 181 3.80 2.66 -5.74
N PHE A 182 2.64 2.58 -5.11
CA PHE A 182 1.61 3.61 -5.15
C PHE A 182 2.13 4.92 -4.53
N GLU A 183 2.69 4.87 -3.32
CA GLU A 183 3.31 6.02 -2.66
C GLU A 183 4.40 6.67 -3.52
N THR A 184 5.29 5.86 -4.12
CA THR A 184 6.41 6.37 -4.90
C THR A 184 5.94 7.12 -6.15
N TYR A 185 4.94 6.60 -6.85
CA TYR A 185 4.36 7.26 -8.01
C TYR A 185 3.61 8.54 -7.61
N GLY A 186 2.83 8.51 -6.53
CA GLY A 186 2.06 9.65 -6.04
C GLY A 186 2.96 10.79 -5.59
N VAL A 187 3.91 10.51 -4.70
CA VAL A 187 4.86 11.53 -4.19
C VAL A 187 5.70 12.12 -5.32
N THR A 188 6.20 11.29 -6.25
CA THR A 188 6.97 11.78 -7.40
C THR A 188 6.13 12.62 -8.34
N GLY A 189 4.89 12.20 -8.63
CA GLY A 189 3.95 12.96 -9.45
C GLY A 189 3.61 14.32 -8.83
N VAL A 190 3.31 14.33 -7.54
CA VAL A 190 3.05 15.57 -6.78
C VAL A 190 4.26 16.51 -6.80
N ALA A 191 5.48 15.98 -6.61
CA ALA A 191 6.70 16.77 -6.68
C ALA A 191 6.87 17.43 -8.05
N LEU A 192 6.68 16.69 -9.14
CA LEU A 192 6.78 17.21 -10.50
C LEU A 192 5.72 18.29 -10.82
N ILE A 193 4.49 18.12 -10.34
CA ILE A 193 3.41 19.10 -10.53
C ILE A 193 3.70 20.37 -9.72
N THR A 194 4.21 20.23 -8.52
CA THR A 194 4.48 21.36 -7.61
C THR A 194 5.68 22.16 -8.08
N ASP A 195 6.75 21.50 -8.54
CA ASP A 195 7.96 22.15 -9.05
C ASP A 195 7.68 23.00 -10.29
N ARG A 196 6.84 22.55 -11.21
CA ARG A 196 6.41 23.34 -12.38
C ARG A 196 5.72 24.66 -12.04
N LYS A 197 5.09 24.77 -10.87
CA LYS A 197 4.47 26.04 -10.42
C LYS A 197 5.48 27.06 -9.92
N SER A 198 6.69 26.64 -9.59
CA SER A 198 7.78 27.56 -9.17
C SER A 198 8.54 28.16 -10.36
N VAL A 199 8.30 27.65 -11.57
CA VAL A 199 9.03 28.05 -12.80
C VAL A 199 8.18 28.95 -13.73
N VAL A 200 6.90 29.21 -13.40
CA VAL A 200 5.96 30.10 -14.11
C VAL A 200 5.52 31.22 -13.19
#